data_388e42fe493c210a5b68c36d886ecbcf
#
_entry.id   388e42fe493c210a5b68c36d886ecbcf
#
_cell.length_a   1.000
_cell.length_b   1.000
_cell.length_c   1.000
_cell.angle_alpha   90.00
_cell.angle_beta   90.00
_cell.angle_gamma   90.00
#
_symmetry.space_group_name_H-M   'P 1'
#
loop_
_entity.id
_entity.type
_entity.pdbx_description
1 polymer ?
#
loop_
_entity_poly.entity_id
_entity_poly.type
_entity_poly.pdbx_seq_one_letter_code
_entity_poly.pdbx_strand_id
1 'polypeptide(L)'
;MKDIEGLILPEPQKNSNPSWFGFLISVKEDAGFTRNELSEYLESKKIQTRNLFAGNLLKHPAFNEMRQTGEGYRVVGDLKGTDFILNNTFWIGVYPGMTEEMLQYMISTIKKFIAFRKV
;
A
#
# COMPACT_ATOMS: atom_id res chain seq x y z
N MET A 1 -13.86 5.35 -5.58
CA MET A 1 -12.47 5.83 -5.29
C MET A 1 -11.60 5.97 -6.54
N LYS A 2 -12.17 5.93 -7.74
CA LYS A 2 -11.39 6.16 -8.96
C LYS A 2 -10.84 7.59 -8.95
N ASP A 3 -9.65 7.76 -9.53
CA ASP A 3 -9.01 9.06 -9.79
C ASP A 3 -8.65 9.91 -8.56
N ILE A 4 -8.07 9.30 -7.54
CA ILE A 4 -7.42 10.05 -6.47
C ILE A 4 -5.97 10.31 -6.89
N GLU A 5 -5.63 11.58 -7.15
CA GLU A 5 -4.29 12.01 -7.52
C GLU A 5 -3.26 11.58 -6.47
N GLY A 6 -2.10 11.17 -6.93
CA GLY A 6 -1.01 10.66 -6.07
C GLY A 6 -1.17 9.21 -5.63
N LEU A 7 -2.29 8.53 -5.93
CA LEU A 7 -2.50 7.12 -5.59
C LEU A 7 -2.60 6.22 -6.83
N ILE A 8 -2.16 4.99 -6.67
CA ILE A 8 -2.42 3.87 -7.58
C ILE A 8 -3.35 2.92 -6.84
N LEU A 9 -4.50 2.64 -7.41
CA LEU A 9 -5.53 1.79 -6.83
C LEU A 9 -5.67 0.49 -7.63
N PRO A 10 -6.09 -0.62 -7.01
CA PRO A 10 -6.24 -1.89 -7.69
C PRO A 10 -7.42 -1.84 -8.68
N GLU A 11 -7.22 -2.44 -9.82
CA GLU A 11 -8.27 -2.65 -10.81
C GLU A 11 -8.50 -4.15 -11.04
N PRO A 12 -9.77 -4.58 -11.15
CA PRO A 12 -10.06 -5.96 -11.52
C PRO A 12 -9.49 -6.28 -12.89
N GLN A 13 -8.94 -7.48 -13.07
CA GLN A 13 -8.57 -7.95 -14.38
C GLN A 13 -9.81 -8.11 -15.26
N LYS A 14 -9.62 -7.97 -16.58
CA LYS A 14 -10.72 -8.17 -17.55
C LYS A 14 -11.38 -9.53 -17.33
N ASN A 15 -12.70 -9.55 -17.28
CA ASN A 15 -13.51 -10.76 -17.05
C ASN A 15 -13.35 -11.39 -15.65
N SER A 16 -12.91 -10.62 -14.66
CA SER A 16 -12.86 -11.07 -13.26
C SER A 16 -13.82 -10.27 -12.37
N ASN A 17 -14.33 -10.92 -11.33
CA ASN A 17 -15.08 -10.29 -10.25
C ASN A 17 -14.41 -10.70 -8.92
N PRO A 18 -13.33 -10.02 -8.52
CA PRO A 18 -12.53 -10.44 -7.38
C PRO A 18 -13.22 -10.17 -6.05
N SER A 19 -13.15 -11.15 -5.15
CA SER A 19 -13.40 -10.94 -3.73
C SER A 19 -12.10 -10.47 -3.07
N TRP A 20 -11.98 -9.18 -2.82
CA TRP A 20 -10.76 -8.59 -2.30
C TRP A 20 -10.47 -9.05 -0.87
N PHE A 21 -9.27 -9.53 -0.60
CA PHE A 21 -8.77 -9.82 0.73
C PHE A 21 -8.46 -8.54 1.52
N GLY A 22 -7.96 -7.52 0.82
CA GLY A 22 -7.70 -6.18 1.31
C GLY A 22 -7.65 -5.23 0.12
N PHE A 23 -7.93 -3.97 0.36
CA PHE A 23 -7.87 -2.96 -0.70
C PHE A 23 -6.48 -2.32 -0.71
N LEU A 24 -5.69 -2.63 -1.74
CA LEU A 24 -4.33 -2.13 -1.90
C LEU A 24 -4.33 -0.66 -2.31
N ILE A 25 -3.45 0.11 -1.71
CA ILE A 25 -3.21 1.51 -2.04
C ILE A 25 -1.70 1.69 -2.17
N SER A 26 -1.24 2.14 -3.33
CA SER A 26 0.16 2.54 -3.51
C SER A 26 0.24 4.04 -3.69
N VAL A 27 1.19 4.67 -3.00
CA VAL A 27 1.47 6.09 -3.13
C VAL A 27 2.49 6.28 -4.25
N LYS A 28 2.20 7.17 -5.21
CA LYS A 28 3.13 7.50 -6.28
C LYS A 28 4.36 8.22 -5.73
N GLU A 29 5.51 8.06 -6.37
CA GLU A 29 6.76 8.70 -5.94
C GLU A 29 6.68 10.24 -6.01
N ASP A 30 5.87 10.77 -6.91
CA ASP A 30 5.63 12.19 -7.14
C ASP A 30 4.39 12.75 -6.42
N ALA A 31 3.81 11.99 -5.48
CA ALA A 31 2.56 12.36 -4.81
C ALA A 31 2.68 13.58 -3.87
N GLY A 32 3.89 13.97 -3.49
CA GLY A 32 4.14 15.04 -2.50
C GLY A 32 3.95 14.59 -1.03
N PHE A 33 3.69 13.30 -0.81
CA PHE A 33 3.60 12.68 0.52
C PHE A 33 4.01 11.21 0.45
N THR A 34 4.35 10.63 1.58
CA THR A 34 4.78 9.23 1.67
C THR A 34 3.65 8.29 2.08
N ARG A 35 3.82 7.00 1.80
CA ARG A 35 2.96 5.94 2.31
C ARG A 35 2.82 5.98 3.83
N ASN A 36 3.91 6.23 4.55
CA ASN A 36 3.90 6.28 6.02
C ASN A 36 3.04 7.43 6.53
N GLU A 37 3.20 8.62 5.99
CA GLU A 37 2.38 9.78 6.38
C GLU A 37 0.90 9.53 6.17
N LEU A 38 0.52 8.91 5.04
CA LEU A 38 -0.88 8.58 4.79
C LEU A 38 -1.39 7.49 5.75
N SER A 39 -0.62 6.42 5.96
CA SER A 39 -1.03 5.33 6.87
C SER A 39 -1.15 5.80 8.33
N GLU A 40 -0.21 6.58 8.84
CA GLU A 40 -0.26 7.18 10.18
C GLU A 40 -1.48 8.10 10.35
N TYR A 41 -1.79 8.90 9.34
CA TYR A 41 -3.00 9.73 9.37
C TYR A 41 -4.27 8.87 9.42
N LEU A 42 -4.38 7.82 8.60
CA LEU A 42 -5.53 6.91 8.60
C LEU A 42 -5.70 6.20 9.95
N GLU A 43 -4.61 5.69 10.53
CA GLU A 43 -4.60 5.08 11.87
C GLU A 43 -5.07 6.08 12.95
N SER A 44 -4.66 7.34 12.88
CA SER A 44 -5.13 8.41 13.77
C SER A 44 -6.63 8.65 13.66
N LYS A 45 -7.23 8.31 12.51
CA LYS A 45 -8.67 8.40 12.22
C LYS A 45 -9.41 7.07 12.42
N LYS A 46 -8.78 6.10 13.10
CA LYS A 46 -9.35 4.77 13.39
C LYS A 46 -9.61 3.92 12.14
N ILE A 47 -8.90 4.18 11.06
CA ILE A 47 -8.88 3.35 9.86
C ILE A 47 -7.61 2.52 9.92
N GLN A 48 -7.74 1.23 10.23
CA GLN A 48 -6.60 0.33 10.37
C GLN A 48 -5.94 0.07 9.01
N THR A 49 -4.61 0.14 9.01
CA THR A 49 -3.79 -0.14 7.82
C THR A 49 -2.83 -1.30 8.05
N ARG A 50 -2.34 -1.90 7.00
CA ARG A 50 -1.30 -2.95 7.02
C ARG A 50 -0.32 -2.73 5.89
N ASN A 51 0.97 -2.86 6.18
CA ASN A 51 1.98 -2.94 5.13
C ASN A 51 1.82 -4.23 4.34
N LEU A 52 2.23 -4.23 3.07
CA LEU A 52 2.10 -5.40 2.23
C LEU A 52 3.16 -6.45 2.59
N PHE A 53 2.78 -7.35 3.51
CA PHE A 53 3.58 -8.48 3.97
C PHE A 53 5.06 -8.14 4.29
N ALA A 54 6.00 -9.02 3.91
CA ALA A 54 7.42 -8.87 4.19
C ALA A 54 8.15 -7.90 3.23
N GLY A 55 7.50 -7.48 2.15
CA GLY A 55 8.13 -6.62 1.14
C GLY A 55 9.30 -7.31 0.43
N ASN A 56 10.46 -6.65 0.37
CA ASN A 56 11.67 -7.22 -0.23
C ASN A 56 12.44 -8.08 0.77
N LEU A 57 12.37 -9.40 0.61
CA LEU A 57 13.04 -10.35 1.50
C LEU A 57 14.55 -10.15 1.58
N LEU A 58 15.20 -9.71 0.49
CA LEU A 58 16.63 -9.40 0.52
C LEU A 58 16.97 -8.29 1.52
N LYS A 59 16.06 -7.39 1.80
CA LYS A 59 16.26 -6.29 2.77
C LYS A 59 15.86 -6.67 4.20
N HIS A 60 15.29 -7.85 4.37
CA HIS A 60 14.85 -8.30 5.67
C HIS A 60 16.03 -8.68 6.57
N PRO A 61 16.07 -8.26 7.86
CA PRO A 61 17.17 -8.55 8.77
C PRO A 61 17.50 -10.05 8.93
N ALA A 62 16.47 -10.90 8.85
CA ALA A 62 16.64 -12.36 8.94
C ALA A 62 17.57 -12.96 7.88
N PHE A 63 17.78 -12.25 6.76
CA PHE A 63 18.62 -12.72 5.64
C PHE A 63 19.93 -11.95 5.51
N ASN A 64 20.37 -11.26 6.57
CA ASN A 64 21.63 -10.51 6.55
C ASN A 64 22.84 -11.39 6.25
N GLU A 65 22.93 -12.56 6.88
CA GLU A 65 24.05 -13.50 6.70
C GLU A 65 24.12 -13.99 5.25
N MET A 66 22.98 -14.38 4.67
CA MET A 66 22.90 -14.79 3.28
C MET A 66 23.38 -13.68 2.32
N ARG A 67 23.04 -12.42 2.61
CA ARG A 67 23.52 -11.29 1.80
C ARG A 67 25.03 -11.08 1.92
N GLN A 68 25.61 -11.30 3.10
CA GLN A 68 27.06 -11.15 3.32
C GLN A 68 27.86 -12.25 2.65
N THR A 69 27.39 -13.48 2.70
CA THR A 69 28.05 -14.63 2.07
C THR A 69 27.80 -14.71 0.56
N GLY A 70 26.68 -14.16 0.09
CA GLY A 70 26.27 -14.30 -1.32
C GLY A 70 25.75 -15.69 -1.67
N GLU A 71 25.52 -16.54 -0.68
CA GLU A 71 25.11 -17.95 -0.88
C GLU A 71 23.64 -18.18 -0.47
N GLY A 72 23.06 -19.25 -0.99
CA GLY A 72 21.71 -19.71 -0.58
C GLY A 72 20.55 -18.97 -1.21
N TYR A 73 20.78 -18.00 -2.12
CA TYR A 73 19.71 -17.29 -2.80
C TYR A 73 20.09 -16.92 -4.25
N ARG A 74 19.08 -16.60 -5.04
CA ARG A 74 19.23 -16.08 -6.41
C ARG A 74 18.34 -14.87 -6.60
N VAL A 75 18.88 -13.80 -7.14
CA VAL A 75 18.13 -12.60 -7.54
C VAL A 75 17.88 -12.65 -9.06
N VAL A 76 16.65 -12.39 -9.46
CA VAL A 76 16.26 -12.27 -10.86
C VAL A 76 15.77 -10.84 -11.11
N GLY A 77 16.47 -10.14 -12.00
CA GLY A 77 16.20 -8.74 -12.30
C GLY A 77 16.70 -7.76 -11.21
N ASP A 78 16.21 -6.52 -11.26
CA ASP A 78 16.67 -5.43 -10.41
C ASP A 78 15.82 -5.18 -9.16
N LEU A 79 14.73 -5.91 -9.00
CA LEU A 79 13.77 -5.81 -7.89
C LEU A 79 13.17 -4.41 -7.65
N LYS A 80 13.25 -3.49 -8.61
CA LYS A 80 12.69 -2.13 -8.47
C LYS A 80 11.19 -2.14 -8.15
N GLY A 81 10.42 -3.01 -8.83
CA GLY A 81 9.00 -3.18 -8.53
C GLY A 81 8.75 -3.67 -7.10
N THR A 82 9.57 -4.61 -6.61
CA THR A 82 9.51 -5.10 -5.24
C THR A 82 9.84 -4.01 -4.23
N ASP A 83 10.85 -3.19 -4.51
CA ASP A 83 11.23 -2.05 -3.67
C ASP A 83 10.16 -0.97 -3.67
N PHE A 84 9.56 -0.68 -4.83
CA PHE A 84 8.41 0.23 -4.90
C PHE A 84 7.25 -0.25 -4.01
N ILE A 85 6.88 -1.51 -4.10
CA ILE A 85 5.82 -2.09 -3.28
C ILE A 85 6.18 -2.01 -1.79
N LEU A 86 7.40 -2.37 -1.41
CA LEU A 86 7.88 -2.30 -0.03
C LEU A 86 7.72 -0.89 0.57
N ASN A 87 8.09 0.13 -0.19
CA ASN A 87 8.15 1.49 0.31
C ASN A 87 6.82 2.24 0.18
N ASN A 88 6.02 1.93 -0.84
CA ASN A 88 4.92 2.76 -1.27
C ASN A 88 3.53 2.13 -1.10
N THR A 89 3.44 0.83 -0.81
CA THR A 89 2.16 0.11 -0.80
C THR A 89 1.74 -0.29 0.62
N PHE A 90 0.46 -0.13 0.90
CA PHE A 90 -0.23 -0.65 2.08
C PHE A 90 -1.64 -1.07 1.69
N TRP A 91 -2.38 -1.63 2.60
CA TRP A 91 -3.77 -2.01 2.40
C TRP A 91 -4.64 -1.62 3.58
N ILE A 92 -5.91 -1.40 3.27
CA ILE A 92 -6.99 -1.23 4.24
C ILE A 92 -7.91 -2.43 4.20
N GLY A 93 -8.53 -2.75 5.32
CA GLY A 93 -9.43 -3.89 5.44
C GLY A 93 -10.69 -3.71 4.60
N VAL A 94 -11.16 -4.82 4.04
CA VAL A 94 -12.48 -4.93 3.40
C VAL A 94 -13.15 -6.20 3.90
N TYR A 95 -14.46 -6.13 4.16
CA TYR A 95 -15.26 -7.29 4.54
C TYR A 95 -16.73 -7.08 4.20
N PRO A 96 -17.54 -8.14 4.06
CA PRO A 96 -18.93 -8.03 3.57
C PRO A 96 -19.86 -7.17 4.44
N GLY A 97 -19.54 -7.00 5.72
CA GLY A 97 -20.33 -6.20 6.67
C GLY A 97 -20.03 -4.69 6.66
N MET A 98 -19.18 -4.21 5.76
CA MET A 98 -18.94 -2.77 5.64
C MET A 98 -20.16 -2.05 5.11
N THR A 99 -20.61 -1.04 5.86
CA THR A 99 -21.72 -0.18 5.42
C THR A 99 -21.24 0.89 4.44
N GLU A 100 -22.15 1.45 3.68
CA GLU A 100 -21.86 2.58 2.79
C GLU A 100 -21.28 3.78 3.58
N GLU A 101 -21.78 4.02 4.78
CA GLU A 101 -21.26 5.08 5.67
C GLU A 101 -19.78 4.84 6.03
N MET A 102 -19.39 3.61 6.37
CA MET A 102 -17.99 3.25 6.63
C MET A 102 -17.11 3.48 5.41
N LEU A 103 -17.58 3.07 4.24
CA LEU A 103 -16.86 3.28 2.98
C LEU A 103 -16.69 4.77 2.66
N GLN A 104 -17.74 5.57 2.81
CA GLN A 104 -17.69 7.02 2.59
C GLN A 104 -16.78 7.71 3.60
N TYR A 105 -16.78 7.27 4.85
CA TYR A 105 -15.84 7.77 5.87
C TYR A 105 -14.38 7.54 5.46
N MET A 106 -14.03 6.34 5.03
CA MET A 106 -12.68 6.00 4.57
C MET A 106 -12.27 6.84 3.36
N ILE A 107 -13.15 6.93 2.35
CA ILE A 107 -12.90 7.70 1.13
C ILE A 107 -12.71 9.19 1.44
N SER A 108 -13.60 9.76 2.24
CA SER A 108 -13.54 11.18 2.61
C SER A 108 -12.30 11.50 3.44
N THR A 109 -11.88 10.58 4.30
CA THR A 109 -10.67 10.73 5.12
C THR A 109 -9.41 10.75 4.26
N ILE A 110 -9.29 9.85 3.29
CA ILE A 110 -8.18 9.85 2.33
C ILE A 110 -8.15 11.14 1.52
N LYS A 111 -9.31 11.56 0.98
CA LYS A 111 -9.40 12.81 0.21
C LYS A 111 -9.04 14.04 1.02
N LYS A 112 -9.43 14.12 2.30
CA LYS A 112 -9.06 15.20 3.20
C LYS A 112 -7.54 15.27 3.41
N PHE A 113 -6.88 14.13 3.65
CA PHE A 113 -5.43 14.10 3.78
C PHE A 113 -4.74 14.70 2.56
N ILE A 114 -5.13 14.25 1.36
CA ILE A 114 -4.52 14.71 0.11
C ILE A 114 -4.77 16.20 -0.11
N ALA A 115 -5.97 16.69 0.18
CA ALA A 115 -6.31 18.10 0.03
C ALA A 115 -5.45 19.01 0.95
N PHE A 116 -5.14 18.56 2.18
CA PHE A 116 -4.26 19.30 3.10
C PHE A 116 -2.79 19.38 2.64
N ARG A 117 -2.34 18.45 1.79
CA ARG A 117 -0.95 18.41 1.29
C ARG A 117 -0.73 19.21 0.01
N LYS A 118 -1.79 19.69 -0.61
CA LYS A 118 -1.73 20.54 -1.82
C LYS A 118 -1.66 22.03 -1.54
N VAL A 119 -1.63 22.42 -0.27
CA VAL A 119 -1.44 23.79 0.20
C VAL A 119 -0.01 23.92 0.71
#